data_e85e9c005312fb5f300469b6edf3c89e
#
_entry.id   e85e9c005312fb5f300469b6edf3c89e
#
_cell.length_a   1.000
_cell.length_b   1.000
_cell.length_c   1.000
_cell.angle_alpha   90.00
_cell.angle_beta   90.00
_cell.angle_gamma   90.00
#
_symmetry.space_group_name_H-M   'P 1'
#
loop_
_entity.id
_entity.type
_entity.pdbx_description
1 polymer ?
#
loop_
_entity_poly.entity_id
_entity_poly.type
_entity_poly.pdbx_seq_one_letter_code
_entity_poly.pdbx_strand_id
1 'polypeptide(L)'
;MTSKTPSRKCEDVDQQALTYSEIKALCTGDERIKEKLMLENDVKELGVLAAEHRNTVFEMEDRVARFPEHEQRLTAILIDLHTDREALRKLPTDPERKLPVFKITIGETEYTDRKEAAKALEDAVLAIKYADTPVKVGSFQGFDLSVTVNSNMMGGGMSAGLQGATSHTTKLIDSFAHNLNRLEAALYNIDGRIERTQDNLAKLRLDHAEAQKIVAEPFPQQEELDSKEQRLKVVTDELNQAAIEAKKNAPKREKTCYFERAKMKRDAARLGKKPKTPKDQTKGRSKKQGIE
;
A
#
# COMPACT_ATOMS: atom_id res chain seq x y z
N MET A 1 -5.38 19.82 18.57
CA MET A 1 -6.24 18.74 19.12
C MET A 1 -6.44 17.69 18.03
N THR A 2 -5.65 16.64 18.02
CA THR A 2 -5.71 15.56 17.03
C THR A 2 -6.60 14.45 17.58
N SER A 3 -7.81 14.36 17.03
CA SER A 3 -8.72 13.26 17.30
C SER A 3 -8.12 11.96 16.72
N LYS A 4 -7.58 11.13 17.60
CA LYS A 4 -7.28 9.73 17.26
C LYS A 4 -8.61 8.98 17.24
N THR A 5 -9.22 8.87 16.09
CA THR A 5 -10.26 7.86 15.88
C THR A 5 -9.60 6.49 16.01
N PRO A 6 -10.03 5.64 16.97
CA PRO A 6 -9.55 4.27 17.02
C PRO A 6 -9.99 3.60 15.72
N SER A 7 -9.03 3.00 15.00
CA SER A 7 -9.37 2.11 13.90
C SER A 7 -10.27 1.02 14.48
N ARG A 8 -11.56 1.07 14.17
CA ARG A 8 -12.45 -0.08 14.35
C ARG A 8 -11.85 -1.19 13.49
N LYS A 9 -11.30 -2.21 14.13
CA LYS A 9 -11.20 -3.51 13.50
C LYS A 9 -12.64 -3.87 13.17
N CYS A 10 -13.01 -3.77 11.90
CA CYS A 10 -14.20 -4.43 11.39
C CYS A 10 -13.88 -5.93 11.51
N GLU A 11 -14.25 -6.52 12.63
CA GLU A 11 -14.58 -7.92 12.65
C GLU A 11 -15.89 -8.04 11.87
N ASP A 12 -15.79 -7.99 10.56
CA ASP A 12 -16.78 -8.59 9.69
C ASP A 12 -16.67 -10.10 9.92
N VAL A 13 -17.24 -10.52 11.03
CA VAL A 13 -17.72 -11.87 11.15
C VAL A 13 -18.82 -11.95 10.10
N ASP A 14 -18.45 -12.38 8.89
CA ASP A 14 -19.38 -13.01 7.98
C ASP A 14 -19.95 -14.20 8.74
N GLN A 15 -20.97 -13.93 9.52
CA GLN A 15 -21.87 -14.94 10.01
C GLN A 15 -22.51 -15.53 8.75
N GLN A 16 -21.84 -16.53 8.18
CA GLN A 16 -22.46 -17.35 7.16
C GLN A 16 -23.77 -17.83 7.78
N ALA A 17 -24.88 -17.30 7.27
CA ALA A 17 -26.18 -17.70 7.74
C ALA A 17 -26.29 -19.21 7.57
N LEU A 18 -26.28 -19.93 8.69
CA LEU A 18 -26.37 -21.38 8.71
C LEU A 18 -27.57 -21.80 7.85
N THR A 19 -27.33 -22.68 6.92
CA THR A 19 -28.43 -23.23 6.10
C THR A 19 -29.45 -23.93 7.01
N TYR A 20 -30.71 -23.97 6.60
CA TYR A 20 -31.76 -24.63 7.39
C TYR A 20 -31.40 -26.07 7.77
N SER A 21 -30.67 -26.80 6.93
CA SER A 21 -30.16 -28.14 7.20
C SER A 21 -29.09 -28.15 8.31
N GLU A 22 -28.23 -27.15 8.37
CA GLU A 22 -27.18 -27.00 9.41
C GLU A 22 -27.80 -26.63 10.76
N ILE A 23 -28.76 -25.70 10.77
CA ILE A 23 -29.52 -25.36 11.99
C ILE A 23 -30.26 -26.60 12.53
N LYS A 24 -30.88 -27.36 11.66
CA LYS A 24 -31.57 -28.60 12.03
C LYS A 24 -30.63 -29.65 12.60
N ALA A 25 -29.45 -29.78 12.03
CA ALA A 25 -28.46 -30.76 12.48
C ALA A 25 -27.74 -30.30 13.77
N LEU A 26 -27.50 -29.00 13.96
CA LEU A 26 -27.10 -28.45 15.27
C LEU A 26 -28.13 -28.74 16.35
N CYS A 27 -29.43 -28.66 16.04
CA CYS A 27 -30.50 -29.01 16.97
C CYS A 27 -30.58 -30.53 17.23
N THR A 28 -30.08 -31.37 16.31
CA THR A 28 -30.02 -32.84 16.50
C THR A 28 -28.77 -33.32 17.23
N GLY A 29 -27.81 -32.42 17.52
CA GLY A 29 -26.61 -32.73 18.32
C GLY A 29 -25.52 -33.49 17.56
N ASP A 30 -25.50 -33.42 16.21
CA ASP A 30 -24.46 -34.07 15.40
C ASP A 30 -23.12 -33.31 15.54
N GLU A 31 -22.17 -33.94 16.24
CA GLU A 31 -20.84 -33.35 16.50
C GLU A 31 -20.03 -33.05 15.23
N ARG A 32 -20.27 -33.80 14.15
CA ARG A 32 -19.60 -33.57 12.85
C ARG A 32 -19.89 -32.21 12.24
N ILE A 33 -21.07 -31.65 12.54
CA ILE A 33 -21.42 -30.30 12.05
C ILE A 33 -20.71 -29.23 12.84
N LYS A 34 -20.52 -29.42 14.16
CA LYS A 34 -19.68 -28.51 14.92
C LYS A 34 -18.24 -28.54 14.47
N GLU A 35 -17.70 -29.78 14.26
CA GLU A 35 -16.35 -29.96 13.72
C GLU A 35 -16.19 -29.27 12.37
N LYS A 36 -17.16 -29.45 11.45
CA LYS A 36 -17.15 -28.78 10.15
C LYS A 36 -17.08 -27.26 10.27
N LEU A 37 -17.93 -26.65 11.10
CA LEU A 37 -17.95 -25.19 11.31
C LEU A 37 -16.64 -24.66 11.92
N MET A 38 -16.07 -25.38 12.89
CA MET A 38 -14.77 -25.01 13.45
C MET A 38 -13.67 -25.08 12.39
N LEU A 39 -13.62 -26.17 11.63
CA LEU A 39 -12.65 -26.33 10.56
C LEU A 39 -12.82 -25.31 9.44
N GLU A 40 -14.05 -24.91 9.08
CA GLU A 40 -14.31 -23.86 8.09
C GLU A 40 -13.78 -22.51 8.57
N ASN A 41 -13.96 -22.15 9.84
CA ASN A 41 -13.40 -20.93 10.41
C ASN A 41 -11.87 -20.97 10.46
N ASP A 42 -11.30 -22.06 10.94
CA ASP A 42 -9.85 -22.23 11.01
C ASP A 42 -9.18 -22.17 9.62
N VAL A 43 -9.77 -22.85 8.63
CA VAL A 43 -9.28 -22.81 7.24
C VAL A 43 -9.41 -21.41 6.65
N LYS A 44 -10.50 -20.68 6.96
CA LYS A 44 -10.68 -19.30 6.52
C LYS A 44 -9.62 -18.38 7.14
N GLU A 45 -9.38 -18.47 8.45
CA GLU A 45 -8.34 -17.67 9.13
C GLU A 45 -6.95 -17.97 8.59
N LEU A 46 -6.57 -19.25 8.49
CA LEU A 46 -5.29 -19.65 7.92
C LEU A 46 -5.16 -19.25 6.45
N GLY A 47 -6.26 -19.34 5.68
CA GLY A 47 -6.32 -18.90 4.30
C GLY A 47 -6.06 -17.39 4.15
N VAL A 48 -6.56 -16.56 5.06
CA VAL A 48 -6.28 -15.12 5.08
C VAL A 48 -4.78 -14.89 5.37
N LEU A 49 -4.21 -15.55 6.38
CA LEU A 49 -2.78 -15.44 6.71
C LEU A 49 -1.90 -15.91 5.55
N ALA A 50 -2.27 -17.00 4.87
CA ALA A 50 -1.56 -17.47 3.69
C ALA A 50 -1.64 -16.49 2.51
N ALA A 51 -2.78 -15.80 2.34
CA ALA A 51 -2.93 -14.75 1.33
C ALA A 51 -2.08 -13.51 1.66
N GLU A 52 -2.04 -13.07 2.92
CA GLU A 52 -1.18 -11.99 3.37
C GLU A 52 0.31 -12.33 3.19
N HIS A 53 0.71 -13.55 3.54
CA HIS A 53 2.08 -14.02 3.31
C HIS A 53 2.43 -14.00 1.82
N ARG A 54 1.55 -14.50 0.93
CA ARG A 54 1.78 -14.46 -0.53
C ARG A 54 1.91 -13.02 -1.05
N ASN A 55 1.10 -12.08 -0.55
CA ASN A 55 1.20 -10.68 -0.91
C ASN A 55 2.55 -10.09 -0.46
N THR A 56 2.99 -10.42 0.75
CA THR A 56 4.30 -10.00 1.26
C THR A 56 5.44 -10.56 0.40
N VAL A 57 5.39 -11.84 0.07
CA VAL A 57 6.38 -12.48 -0.82
C VAL A 57 6.40 -11.79 -2.18
N PHE A 58 5.25 -11.53 -2.78
CA PHE A 58 5.16 -10.83 -4.07
C PHE A 58 5.77 -9.41 -4.03
N GLU A 59 5.51 -8.64 -2.96
CA GLU A 59 6.14 -7.33 -2.76
C GLU A 59 7.67 -7.43 -2.62
N MET A 60 8.16 -8.46 -1.93
CA MET A 60 9.60 -8.69 -1.76
C MET A 60 10.25 -9.15 -3.06
N GLU A 61 9.60 -10.00 -3.84
CA GLU A 61 10.06 -10.39 -5.19
C GLU A 61 10.23 -9.16 -6.10
N ASP A 62 9.25 -8.24 -6.10
CA ASP A 62 9.36 -6.99 -6.86
C ASP A 62 10.55 -6.12 -6.39
N ARG A 63 10.79 -6.03 -5.07
CA ARG A 63 11.97 -5.34 -4.52
C ARG A 63 13.27 -6.02 -4.95
N VAL A 64 13.35 -7.34 -4.88
CA VAL A 64 14.52 -8.12 -5.32
C VAL A 64 14.77 -7.90 -6.81
N ALA A 65 13.73 -7.90 -7.64
CA ALA A 65 13.83 -7.67 -9.07
C ALA A 65 14.33 -6.26 -9.43
N ARG A 66 13.94 -5.24 -8.66
CA ARG A 66 14.35 -3.83 -8.89
C ARG A 66 15.70 -3.48 -8.27
N PHE A 67 16.22 -4.31 -7.38
CA PHE A 67 17.48 -4.04 -6.69
C PHE A 67 18.65 -3.73 -7.63
N PRO A 68 18.94 -4.51 -8.70
CA PRO A 68 20.10 -4.27 -9.56
C PRO A 68 20.08 -2.87 -10.21
N GLU A 69 18.92 -2.42 -10.64
CA GLU A 69 18.74 -1.09 -11.23
C GLU A 69 19.00 0.02 -10.21
N HIS A 70 18.45 -0.13 -8.99
CA HIS A 70 18.65 0.84 -7.91
C HIS A 70 20.12 0.89 -7.46
N GLU A 71 20.76 -0.27 -7.31
CA GLU A 71 22.19 -0.35 -6.96
C GLU A 71 23.07 0.30 -8.01
N GLN A 72 22.82 0.00 -9.29
CA GLN A 72 23.55 0.60 -10.40
C GLN A 72 23.39 2.12 -10.42
N ARG A 73 22.18 2.63 -10.23
CA ARG A 73 21.88 4.07 -10.18
C ARG A 73 22.62 4.76 -9.03
N LEU A 74 22.59 4.22 -7.82
CA LEU A 74 23.28 4.79 -6.67
C LEU A 74 24.80 4.73 -6.85
N THR A 75 25.30 3.66 -7.43
CA THR A 75 26.72 3.51 -7.74
C THR A 75 27.18 4.54 -8.78
N ALA A 76 26.39 4.77 -9.82
CA ALA A 76 26.67 5.82 -10.82
C ALA A 76 26.71 7.21 -10.16
N ILE A 77 25.72 7.53 -9.31
CA ILE A 77 25.70 8.80 -8.56
C ILE A 77 26.95 8.95 -7.69
N LEU A 78 27.43 7.88 -7.04
CA LEU A 78 28.67 7.93 -6.25
C LEU A 78 29.89 8.24 -7.11
N ILE A 79 30.01 7.62 -8.27
CA ILE A 79 31.11 7.88 -9.23
C ILE A 79 31.09 9.34 -9.67
N ASP A 80 29.91 9.85 -10.03
CA ASP A 80 29.72 11.24 -10.45
C ASP A 80 30.06 12.22 -9.33
N LEU A 81 29.61 11.96 -8.09
CA LEU A 81 29.94 12.78 -6.91
C LEU A 81 31.44 12.79 -6.63
N HIS A 82 32.11 11.64 -6.76
CA HIS A 82 33.56 11.58 -6.62
C HIS A 82 34.28 12.39 -7.73
N THR A 83 33.79 12.33 -8.95
CA THR A 83 34.30 13.13 -10.07
C THR A 83 34.16 14.63 -9.80
N ASP A 84 33.01 15.06 -9.35
CA ASP A 84 32.75 16.46 -9.00
C ASP A 84 33.62 16.92 -7.81
N ARG A 85 33.79 16.07 -6.79
CA ARG A 85 34.70 16.34 -5.68
C ARG A 85 36.17 16.54 -6.13
N GLU A 86 36.66 15.67 -7.03
CA GLU A 86 37.99 15.80 -7.58
C GLU A 86 38.13 17.08 -8.44
N ALA A 87 37.08 17.48 -9.17
CA ALA A 87 37.05 18.74 -9.90
C ALA A 87 37.19 19.94 -8.94
N LEU A 88 36.47 19.95 -7.82
CA LEU A 88 36.58 20.99 -6.80
C LEU A 88 37.96 21.03 -6.14
N ARG A 89 38.60 19.89 -5.86
CA ARG A 89 39.91 19.81 -5.24
C ARG A 89 41.06 20.38 -6.13
N LYS A 90 40.83 20.42 -7.43
CA LYS A 90 41.79 20.99 -8.40
C LYS A 90 41.73 22.51 -8.47
N LEU A 91 40.70 23.13 -7.88
CA LEU A 91 40.56 24.58 -7.88
C LEU A 91 41.56 25.25 -6.92
N PRO A 92 42.06 26.46 -7.27
CA PRO A 92 42.88 27.23 -6.36
C PRO A 92 42.13 27.51 -5.06
N THR A 93 42.75 27.21 -3.94
CA THR A 93 42.17 27.33 -2.61
C THR A 93 42.65 28.58 -1.91
N ASP A 94 41.76 29.34 -1.30
CA ASP A 94 42.07 30.45 -0.42
C ASP A 94 42.73 29.90 0.87
N PRO A 95 43.97 30.33 1.19
CA PRO A 95 44.72 29.82 2.33
C PRO A 95 44.04 30.13 3.67
N GLU A 96 43.27 31.24 3.78
CA GLU A 96 42.61 31.64 5.02
C GLU A 96 41.30 30.87 5.24
N ARG A 97 40.52 30.69 4.18
CA ARG A 97 39.17 30.04 4.25
C ARG A 97 39.20 28.54 4.02
N LYS A 98 40.28 28.00 3.48
CA LYS A 98 40.38 26.59 3.05
C LYS A 98 39.29 26.17 2.08
N LEU A 99 38.72 27.11 1.35
CA LEU A 99 37.69 26.94 0.33
C LEU A 99 38.25 27.39 -1.03
N PRO A 100 37.67 26.89 -2.14
CA PRO A 100 38.08 27.38 -3.46
C PRO A 100 37.91 28.90 -3.56
N VAL A 101 38.83 29.58 -4.24
CA VAL A 101 38.76 31.00 -4.52
C VAL A 101 37.45 31.29 -5.25
N PHE A 102 36.66 32.27 -4.75
CA PHE A 102 35.40 32.61 -5.34
C PHE A 102 35.54 33.07 -6.80
N LYS A 103 34.82 32.39 -7.69
CA LYS A 103 34.80 32.65 -9.11
C LYS A 103 33.44 32.26 -9.67
N ILE A 104 32.75 33.18 -10.30
CA ILE A 104 31.49 32.97 -11.00
C ILE A 104 31.51 33.69 -12.34
N THR A 105 31.00 33.02 -13.37
CA THR A 105 30.80 33.63 -14.69
C THR A 105 29.31 33.75 -14.93
N ILE A 106 28.83 34.94 -15.29
CA ILE A 106 27.43 35.22 -15.62
C ILE A 106 27.38 35.83 -17.01
N GLY A 107 26.68 35.15 -17.91
CA GLY A 107 26.80 35.45 -19.34
C GLY A 107 28.23 35.20 -19.83
N GLU A 108 28.91 36.25 -20.28
CA GLU A 108 30.29 36.20 -20.76
C GLU A 108 31.28 36.86 -19.77
N THR A 109 30.78 37.42 -18.65
CA THR A 109 31.61 38.19 -17.71
C THR A 109 31.94 37.35 -16.49
N GLU A 110 33.25 37.38 -16.13
CA GLU A 110 33.75 36.72 -14.91
C GLU A 110 33.78 37.71 -13.75
N TYR A 111 33.29 37.25 -12.60
CA TYR A 111 33.23 38.03 -11.35
C TYR A 111 34.02 37.31 -10.25
N THR A 112 34.87 38.09 -9.57
CA THR A 112 35.61 37.65 -8.37
C THR A 112 35.09 38.40 -7.11
N ASP A 113 34.48 39.57 -7.31
CA ASP A 113 33.81 40.30 -6.24
C ASP A 113 32.38 39.78 -6.02
N ARG A 114 32.03 39.46 -4.77
CA ARG A 114 30.75 38.87 -4.41
C ARG A 114 29.57 39.80 -4.56
N LYS A 115 29.77 41.12 -4.38
CA LYS A 115 28.69 42.10 -4.50
C LYS A 115 28.31 42.32 -5.95
N GLU A 116 29.30 42.46 -6.80
CA GLU A 116 29.10 42.60 -8.24
C GLU A 116 28.48 41.33 -8.83
N ALA A 117 28.96 40.17 -8.41
CA ALA A 117 28.41 38.86 -8.79
C ALA A 117 26.94 38.70 -8.36
N ALA A 118 26.59 39.13 -7.13
CA ALA A 118 25.23 39.03 -6.66
C ALA A 118 24.26 39.91 -7.49
N LYS A 119 24.69 41.11 -7.86
CA LYS A 119 23.91 42.00 -8.71
C LYS A 119 23.77 41.45 -10.13
N ALA A 120 24.85 40.95 -10.71
CA ALA A 120 24.80 40.35 -12.04
C ALA A 120 23.92 39.10 -12.07
N LEU A 121 23.94 38.28 -11.01
CA LEU A 121 23.04 37.13 -10.88
C LEU A 121 21.56 37.57 -10.78
N GLU A 122 21.28 38.62 -10.02
CA GLU A 122 19.94 39.23 -9.92
C GLU A 122 19.43 39.68 -11.29
N ASP A 123 20.23 40.48 -12.00
CA ASP A 123 19.88 40.96 -13.32
C ASP A 123 19.66 39.81 -14.33
N ALA A 124 20.49 38.79 -14.27
CA ALA A 124 20.34 37.60 -15.12
C ALA A 124 19.06 36.80 -14.81
N VAL A 125 18.72 36.63 -13.53
CA VAL A 125 17.50 35.92 -13.12
C VAL A 125 16.25 36.70 -13.48
N LEU A 126 16.25 38.04 -13.31
CA LEU A 126 15.13 38.91 -13.68
C LEU A 126 14.90 38.95 -15.20
N ALA A 127 15.94 38.70 -15.99
CA ALA A 127 15.84 38.61 -17.45
C ALA A 127 15.19 37.30 -17.94
N ILE A 128 15.00 36.28 -17.09
CA ILE A 128 14.40 35.00 -17.47
C ILE A 128 12.89 35.20 -17.75
N LYS A 129 12.50 35.00 -19.00
CA LYS A 129 11.10 35.15 -19.46
C LYS A 129 10.25 33.89 -19.39
N TYR A 130 10.90 32.72 -19.32
CA TYR A 130 10.22 31.43 -19.37
C TYR A 130 10.26 30.78 -18.01
N ALA A 131 9.09 30.45 -17.47
CA ALA A 131 8.97 29.68 -16.24
C ALA A 131 9.11 28.18 -16.51
N ASP A 132 9.43 27.43 -15.44
CA ASP A 132 9.48 25.95 -15.41
C ASP A 132 10.52 25.31 -16.35
N THR A 133 11.40 26.10 -16.95
CA THR A 133 12.48 25.63 -17.80
C THR A 133 13.84 26.09 -17.26
N PRO A 134 14.85 25.19 -17.13
CA PRO A 134 16.17 25.60 -16.69
C PRO A 134 16.84 26.44 -17.78
N VAL A 135 17.26 27.66 -17.40
CA VAL A 135 18.00 28.58 -18.28
C VAL A 135 19.44 28.65 -17.80
N LYS A 136 20.39 28.35 -18.69
CA LYS A 136 21.82 28.48 -18.39
C LYS A 136 22.16 29.97 -18.27
N VAL A 137 22.62 30.38 -17.10
CA VAL A 137 23.01 31.77 -16.80
C VAL A 137 24.52 31.99 -16.75
N GLY A 138 25.30 30.90 -16.62
CA GLY A 138 26.73 30.99 -16.58
C GLY A 138 27.42 29.76 -16.02
N SER A 139 28.48 29.95 -15.23
CA SER A 139 29.17 28.87 -14.51
C SER A 139 29.64 29.36 -13.13
N PHE A 140 29.65 28.43 -12.18
CA PHE A 140 30.16 28.67 -10.83
C PHE A 140 31.18 27.61 -10.46
N GLN A 141 32.42 28.03 -10.15
CA GLN A 141 33.51 27.12 -9.80
C GLN A 141 33.76 26.01 -10.84
N GLY A 142 33.55 26.30 -12.13
CA GLY A 142 33.68 25.35 -13.22
C GLY A 142 32.47 24.46 -13.48
N PHE A 143 31.38 24.59 -12.69
CA PHE A 143 30.12 23.91 -12.88
C PHE A 143 29.15 24.81 -13.65
N ASP A 144 28.42 24.26 -14.60
CA ASP A 144 27.43 24.99 -15.37
C ASP A 144 26.26 25.44 -14.46
N LEU A 145 26.02 26.74 -14.40
CA LEU A 145 24.96 27.33 -13.58
C LEU A 145 23.70 27.53 -14.42
N SER A 146 22.61 26.89 -14.01
CA SER A 146 21.29 27.11 -14.57
C SER A 146 20.31 27.57 -13.50
N VAL A 147 19.34 28.39 -13.87
CA VAL A 147 18.29 28.86 -12.97
C VAL A 147 16.92 28.49 -13.56
N THR A 148 16.03 28.00 -12.70
CA THR A 148 14.63 27.71 -13.03
C THR A 148 13.74 28.58 -12.16
N VAL A 149 12.84 29.31 -12.81
CA VAL A 149 11.77 30.08 -12.16
C VAL A 149 10.49 29.25 -12.21
N ASN A 150 10.01 28.81 -11.06
CA ASN A 150 8.83 27.95 -10.98
C ASN A 150 7.55 28.81 -10.98
N SER A 151 6.58 28.46 -11.85
CA SER A 151 5.31 29.20 -12.00
C SER A 151 4.19 28.71 -11.07
N ASN A 152 4.46 27.86 -10.08
CA ASN A 152 3.43 27.26 -9.24
C ASN A 152 2.53 28.30 -8.57
N MET A 153 1.20 28.13 -8.75
CA MET A 153 0.14 29.02 -8.22
C MET A 153 0.13 29.17 -6.67
N MET A 154 0.93 28.43 -5.93
CA MET A 154 1.03 28.45 -4.46
C MET A 154 2.33 29.08 -3.92
N GLY A 155 2.93 29.98 -4.65
CA GLY A 155 4.17 30.64 -4.25
C GLY A 155 5.30 30.22 -5.17
N GLY A 156 5.43 30.93 -6.28
CA GLY A 156 6.54 30.74 -7.22
C GLY A 156 7.87 30.84 -6.47
N GLY A 157 8.75 29.90 -6.74
CA GLY A 157 10.09 29.84 -6.16
C GLY A 157 11.13 29.78 -7.27
N MET A 158 12.34 30.22 -6.96
CA MET A 158 13.49 30.09 -7.85
C MET A 158 14.39 28.97 -7.35
N SER A 159 14.96 28.19 -8.26
CA SER A 159 15.99 27.20 -7.97
C SER A 159 17.16 27.35 -8.91
N ALA A 160 18.35 27.11 -8.39
CA ALA A 160 19.57 27.03 -9.19
C ALA A 160 20.09 25.60 -9.20
N GLY A 161 20.58 25.18 -10.35
CA GLY A 161 21.27 23.92 -10.57
C GLY A 161 22.70 24.17 -11.01
N LEU A 162 23.65 23.52 -10.34
CA LEU A 162 25.05 23.48 -10.74
C LEU A 162 25.32 22.11 -11.35
N GLN A 163 25.60 22.06 -12.64
CA GLN A 163 25.78 20.84 -13.39
C GLN A 163 27.26 20.54 -13.56
N GLY A 164 27.71 19.48 -12.93
CA GLY A 164 28.99 18.82 -13.15
C GLY A 164 28.76 17.43 -13.76
N ALA A 165 29.45 16.43 -13.25
CA ALA A 165 29.13 15.03 -13.55
C ALA A 165 27.73 14.69 -12.99
N THR A 166 27.39 15.22 -11.80
CA THR A 166 26.01 15.19 -11.28
C THR A 166 25.44 16.61 -11.12
N SER A 167 24.15 16.71 -10.81
CA SER A 167 23.49 17.99 -10.56
C SER A 167 23.44 18.31 -9.06
N HIS A 168 23.81 19.55 -8.71
CA HIS A 168 23.73 20.11 -7.35
C HIS A 168 22.72 21.23 -7.34
N THR A 169 21.55 20.99 -6.76
CA THR A 169 20.44 21.96 -6.78
C THR A 169 20.27 22.67 -5.44
N THR A 170 19.91 23.96 -5.49
CA THR A 170 19.55 24.75 -4.32
C THR A 170 18.38 25.67 -4.63
N LYS A 171 17.58 26.01 -3.61
CA LYS A 171 16.53 27.02 -3.74
C LYS A 171 17.15 28.41 -3.63
N LEU A 172 16.75 29.31 -4.50
CA LEU A 172 17.10 30.73 -4.42
C LEU A 172 16.03 31.48 -3.60
N ILE A 173 16.46 32.57 -2.98
CA ILE A 173 15.61 33.50 -2.23
C ILE A 173 15.77 34.91 -2.82
N ASP A 174 14.96 35.86 -2.38
CA ASP A 174 15.00 37.27 -2.87
C ASP A 174 16.30 37.99 -2.56
N SER A 175 17.12 37.47 -1.65
CA SER A 175 18.43 38.06 -1.30
C SER A 175 19.57 37.38 -2.09
N PHE A 176 19.97 37.97 -3.19
CA PHE A 176 20.99 37.39 -4.09
C PHE A 176 22.37 37.25 -3.45
N ALA A 177 22.77 38.14 -2.51
CA ALA A 177 23.98 37.95 -1.74
C ALA A 177 24.00 36.65 -0.92
N HIS A 178 22.85 36.24 -0.37
CA HIS A 178 22.70 34.98 0.34
C HIS A 178 22.61 33.79 -0.64
N ASN A 179 22.16 34.03 -1.88
CA ASN A 179 22.10 32.99 -2.90
C ASN A 179 23.48 32.48 -3.31
N LEU A 180 24.50 33.35 -3.36
CA LEU A 180 25.89 32.94 -3.58
C LEU A 180 26.36 31.97 -2.47
N ASN A 181 26.03 32.22 -1.21
CA ASN A 181 26.35 31.32 -0.10
C ASN A 181 25.61 29.98 -0.25
N ARG A 182 24.37 30.00 -0.78
CA ARG A 182 23.60 28.78 -1.03
C ARG A 182 24.17 27.95 -2.17
N LEU A 183 24.67 28.59 -3.22
CA LEU A 183 25.39 27.91 -4.30
C LEU A 183 26.66 27.24 -3.77
N GLU A 184 27.45 27.99 -2.97
CA GLU A 184 28.63 27.43 -2.31
C GLU A 184 28.28 26.24 -1.42
N ALA A 185 27.25 26.38 -0.57
CA ALA A 185 26.81 25.31 0.33
C ALA A 185 26.35 24.07 -0.44
N ALA A 186 25.62 24.25 -1.56
CA ALA A 186 25.17 23.13 -2.40
C ALA A 186 26.35 22.38 -3.00
N LEU A 187 27.41 23.09 -3.38
CA LEU A 187 28.60 22.52 -4.01
C LEU A 187 29.55 21.90 -2.98
N TYR A 188 29.80 22.61 -1.87
CA TYR A 188 30.78 22.15 -0.87
C TYR A 188 30.25 21.05 0.05
N ASN A 189 28.94 20.76 0.03
CA ASN A 189 28.35 19.63 0.75
C ASN A 189 28.46 18.29 -0.01
N ILE A 190 29.39 18.20 -0.98
CA ILE A 190 29.58 16.97 -1.76
C ILE A 190 29.97 15.80 -0.87
N ASP A 191 30.89 15.99 0.09
CA ASP A 191 31.31 14.92 1.00
C ASP A 191 30.12 14.37 1.81
N GLY A 192 29.26 15.24 2.33
CA GLY A 192 28.03 14.81 3.01
C GLY A 192 26.99 14.16 2.08
N ARG A 193 27.03 14.43 0.77
CA ARG A 193 26.22 13.71 -0.22
C ARG A 193 26.79 12.34 -0.52
N ILE A 194 28.10 12.22 -0.60
CA ILE A 194 28.80 10.93 -0.78
C ILE A 194 28.47 10.00 0.38
N GLU A 195 28.65 10.47 1.63
CA GLU A 195 28.34 9.71 2.84
C GLU A 195 26.88 9.20 2.83
N ARG A 196 25.94 10.12 2.63
CA ARG A 196 24.50 9.73 2.56
C ARG A 196 24.19 8.74 1.45
N THR A 197 24.87 8.85 0.30
CA THR A 197 24.65 7.92 -0.83
C THR A 197 25.26 6.56 -0.51
N GLN A 198 26.40 6.51 0.18
CA GLN A 198 27.00 5.26 0.67
C GLN A 198 26.11 4.58 1.69
N ASP A 199 25.57 5.33 2.65
CA ASP A 199 24.62 4.81 3.65
C ASP A 199 23.37 4.24 3.00
N ASN A 200 22.83 4.97 2.00
CA ASN A 200 21.66 4.51 1.25
C ASN A 200 21.97 3.21 0.47
N LEU A 201 23.15 3.10 -0.11
CA LEU A 201 23.59 1.90 -0.82
C LEU A 201 23.75 0.72 0.15
N ALA A 202 24.36 0.96 1.33
CA ALA A 202 24.51 -0.06 2.36
C ALA A 202 23.14 -0.54 2.85
N LYS A 203 22.23 0.38 3.13
CA LYS A 203 20.85 0.06 3.52
C LYS A 203 20.11 -0.72 2.44
N LEU A 204 20.21 -0.28 1.17
CA LEU A 204 19.58 -0.99 0.04
C LEU A 204 20.05 -2.45 -0.06
N ARG A 205 21.35 -2.71 0.20
CA ARG A 205 21.91 -4.07 0.21
C ARG A 205 21.39 -4.91 1.37
N LEU A 206 21.23 -4.32 2.55
CA LEU A 206 20.64 -4.99 3.71
C LEU A 206 19.15 -5.33 3.46
N ASP A 207 18.39 -4.36 2.99
CA ASP A 207 16.97 -4.54 2.66
C ASP A 207 16.78 -5.62 1.57
N HIS A 208 17.67 -5.68 0.60
CA HIS A 208 17.68 -6.74 -0.42
C HIS A 208 17.96 -8.13 0.16
N ALA A 209 18.97 -8.24 1.03
CA ALA A 209 19.29 -9.52 1.67
C ALA A 209 18.14 -10.01 2.58
N GLU A 210 17.43 -9.10 3.22
CA GLU A 210 16.24 -9.41 4.03
C GLU A 210 15.07 -9.85 3.13
N ALA A 211 14.82 -9.11 2.05
CA ALA A 211 13.78 -9.48 1.08
C ALA A 211 14.01 -10.87 0.48
N GLN A 212 15.28 -11.21 0.14
CA GLN A 212 15.62 -12.55 -0.35
C GLN A 212 15.31 -13.65 0.67
N LYS A 213 15.50 -13.40 1.95
CA LYS A 213 15.15 -14.37 3.01
C LYS A 213 13.66 -14.60 3.07
N ILE A 214 12.87 -13.50 3.07
CA ILE A 214 11.39 -13.58 3.11
C ILE A 214 10.85 -14.34 1.90
N VAL A 215 11.41 -14.08 0.71
CA VAL A 215 11.02 -14.81 -0.53
C VAL A 215 11.34 -16.30 -0.45
N ALA A 216 12.43 -16.67 0.23
CA ALA A 216 12.84 -18.06 0.37
C ALA A 216 12.07 -18.84 1.45
N GLU A 217 11.39 -18.14 2.36
CA GLU A 217 10.64 -18.76 3.46
C GLU A 217 9.24 -19.17 3.00
N PRO A 218 8.88 -20.47 3.12
CA PRO A 218 7.52 -20.91 2.86
C PRO A 218 6.58 -20.41 3.95
N PHE A 219 5.27 -20.42 3.66
CA PHE A 219 4.27 -20.05 4.66
C PHE A 219 4.38 -20.97 5.90
N PRO A 220 4.62 -20.43 7.11
CA PRO A 220 4.94 -21.24 8.28
C PRO A 220 3.83 -22.21 8.71
N GLN A 221 2.58 -21.88 8.42
CA GLN A 221 1.40 -22.66 8.79
C GLN A 221 0.81 -23.45 7.60
N GLN A 222 1.59 -23.68 6.52
CA GLN A 222 1.09 -24.37 5.33
C GLN A 222 0.65 -25.81 5.65
N GLU A 223 1.42 -26.55 6.45
CA GLU A 223 1.08 -27.93 6.82
C GLU A 223 -0.21 -27.99 7.66
N GLU A 224 -0.42 -27.01 8.53
CA GLU A 224 -1.63 -26.93 9.34
C GLU A 224 -2.85 -26.63 8.46
N LEU A 225 -2.71 -25.69 7.53
CA LEU A 225 -3.77 -25.35 6.56
C LEU A 225 -4.15 -26.59 5.74
N ASP A 226 -3.16 -27.27 5.13
CA ASP A 226 -3.38 -28.46 4.31
C ASP A 226 -4.06 -29.59 5.11
N SER A 227 -3.64 -29.81 6.33
CA SER A 227 -4.22 -30.81 7.24
C SER A 227 -5.69 -30.50 7.56
N LYS A 228 -6.01 -29.25 7.88
CA LYS A 228 -7.38 -28.82 8.19
C LYS A 228 -8.28 -28.84 6.96
N GLU A 229 -7.77 -28.46 5.79
CA GLU A 229 -8.49 -28.57 4.52
C GLU A 229 -8.84 -30.02 4.19
N GLN A 230 -7.89 -30.94 4.34
CA GLN A 230 -8.14 -32.37 4.13
C GLN A 230 -9.19 -32.92 5.09
N ARG A 231 -9.09 -32.56 6.38
CA ARG A 231 -10.08 -32.99 7.38
C ARG A 231 -11.46 -32.41 7.10
N LEU A 232 -11.55 -31.13 6.74
CA LEU A 232 -12.80 -30.48 6.33
C LEU A 232 -13.47 -31.18 5.15
N LYS A 233 -12.66 -31.58 4.16
CA LYS A 233 -13.16 -32.33 3.01
C LYS A 233 -13.76 -33.68 3.43
N VAL A 234 -13.05 -34.44 4.26
CA VAL A 234 -13.53 -35.76 4.77
C VAL A 234 -14.84 -35.58 5.53
N VAL A 235 -14.92 -34.66 6.48
CA VAL A 235 -16.14 -34.42 7.27
C VAL A 235 -17.31 -33.96 6.39
N THR A 236 -17.03 -33.15 5.38
CA THR A 236 -18.03 -32.69 4.43
C THR A 236 -18.56 -33.85 3.57
N ASP A 237 -17.70 -34.76 3.11
CA ASP A 237 -18.10 -35.94 2.35
C ASP A 237 -18.93 -36.91 3.20
N GLU A 238 -18.55 -37.14 4.45
CA GLU A 238 -19.34 -37.95 5.41
C GLU A 238 -20.74 -37.41 5.63
N LEU A 239 -20.85 -36.06 5.83
CA LEU A 239 -22.15 -35.42 6.00
C LEU A 239 -23.01 -35.47 4.74
N ASN A 240 -22.40 -35.33 3.57
CA ASN A 240 -23.10 -35.47 2.29
C ASN A 240 -23.62 -36.88 2.07
N GLN A 241 -22.80 -37.89 2.39
CA GLN A 241 -23.23 -39.31 2.30
C GLN A 241 -24.40 -39.59 3.26
N ALA A 242 -24.31 -39.14 4.52
CA ALA A 242 -25.38 -39.28 5.48
C ALA A 242 -26.68 -38.58 5.02
N ALA A 243 -26.56 -37.41 4.38
CA ALA A 243 -27.72 -36.73 3.81
C ALA A 243 -28.37 -37.45 2.64
N ILE A 244 -27.56 -38.08 1.80
CA ILE A 244 -28.05 -38.92 0.68
C ILE A 244 -28.78 -40.17 1.20
N GLU A 245 -28.21 -40.84 2.19
CA GLU A 245 -28.82 -41.99 2.83
C GLU A 245 -30.14 -41.64 3.54
N ALA A 246 -30.16 -40.53 4.28
CA ALA A 246 -31.39 -40.02 4.91
C ALA A 246 -32.48 -39.72 3.87
N LYS A 247 -32.13 -39.20 2.70
CA LYS A 247 -33.07 -38.96 1.59
C LYS A 247 -33.57 -40.27 0.96
N LYS A 248 -32.73 -41.31 0.86
CA LYS A 248 -33.12 -42.64 0.34
C LYS A 248 -34.08 -43.33 1.32
N ASN A 249 -33.82 -43.19 2.63
CA ASN A 249 -34.59 -43.84 3.68
C ASN A 249 -35.81 -43.04 4.12
N ALA A 250 -35.95 -41.78 3.63
CA ALA A 250 -37.14 -40.98 3.92
C ALA A 250 -38.39 -41.65 3.30
N PRO A 251 -39.46 -41.92 4.09
CA PRO A 251 -40.68 -42.52 3.57
C PRO A 251 -41.19 -41.64 2.42
N LYS A 252 -41.40 -42.24 1.25
CA LYS A 252 -42.01 -41.54 0.10
C LYS A 252 -43.32 -40.96 0.56
N ARG A 253 -43.37 -39.64 0.82
CA ARG A 253 -44.64 -38.93 0.99
C ARG A 253 -45.40 -39.12 -0.31
N GLU A 254 -46.40 -39.99 -0.26
CA GLU A 254 -47.37 -40.13 -1.36
C GLU A 254 -47.82 -38.72 -1.74
N LYS A 255 -47.48 -38.29 -2.93
CA LYS A 255 -48.01 -37.06 -3.52
C LYS A 255 -49.47 -37.37 -3.80
N THR A 256 -50.34 -37.30 -2.76
CA THR A 256 -51.80 -37.33 -2.99
C THR A 256 -52.11 -36.23 -3.98
N CYS A 257 -52.49 -36.65 -5.19
CA CYS A 257 -52.79 -35.75 -6.29
C CYS A 257 -53.87 -34.74 -5.82
N TYR A 258 -53.80 -33.50 -6.26
CA TYR A 258 -54.77 -32.48 -5.95
C TYR A 258 -56.22 -32.95 -6.15
N PHE A 259 -56.43 -33.83 -7.10
CA PHE A 259 -57.70 -34.51 -7.39
C PHE A 259 -58.15 -35.43 -6.26
N GLU A 260 -57.29 -36.18 -5.62
CA GLU A 260 -57.64 -37.06 -4.49
C GLU A 260 -57.99 -36.25 -3.23
N ARG A 261 -57.23 -35.15 -2.97
CA ARG A 261 -57.57 -34.20 -1.89
C ARG A 261 -58.90 -33.51 -2.13
N ALA A 262 -59.22 -33.19 -3.38
CA ALA A 262 -60.51 -32.59 -3.74
C ALA A 262 -61.62 -33.61 -3.61
N LYS A 263 -61.39 -34.87 -3.92
CA LYS A 263 -62.33 -35.98 -3.77
C LYS A 263 -62.59 -36.25 -2.30
N MET A 264 -61.59 -36.37 -1.46
CA MET A 264 -61.75 -36.53 0.01
C MET A 264 -62.51 -35.36 0.66
N LYS A 265 -62.30 -34.13 0.21
CA LYS A 265 -63.06 -32.97 0.68
C LYS A 265 -64.54 -33.04 0.28
N ARG A 266 -64.85 -33.52 -0.91
CA ARG A 266 -66.26 -33.71 -1.36
C ARG A 266 -66.94 -34.83 -0.60
N ASP A 267 -66.22 -35.93 -0.39
CA ASP A 267 -66.75 -37.07 0.36
C ASP A 267 -66.98 -36.75 1.85
N ALA A 268 -66.05 -35.98 2.47
CA ALA A 268 -66.22 -35.49 3.82
C ALA A 268 -67.40 -34.49 3.97
N ALA A 269 -67.61 -33.67 2.95
CA ALA A 269 -68.75 -32.74 2.93
C ALA A 269 -70.09 -33.48 2.76
N ARG A 270 -70.12 -34.59 2.02
CA ARG A 270 -71.31 -35.46 1.88
C ARG A 270 -71.65 -36.19 3.17
N LEU A 271 -70.65 -36.49 4.03
CA LEU A 271 -70.85 -37.14 5.34
C LEU A 271 -71.09 -36.20 6.48
N GLY A 272 -71.38 -34.89 6.24
CA GLY A 272 -71.79 -33.91 7.26
C GLY A 272 -70.71 -33.58 8.30
N LYS A 273 -69.42 -34.01 8.10
CA LYS A 273 -68.32 -33.66 8.99
C LYS A 273 -67.59 -32.42 8.46
N LYS A 274 -67.71 -31.26 9.13
CA LYS A 274 -66.92 -30.10 8.81
C LYS A 274 -65.43 -30.42 8.98
N PRO A 275 -64.56 -30.17 7.97
CA PRO A 275 -63.14 -30.35 8.13
C PRO A 275 -62.59 -29.29 9.07
N LYS A 276 -61.95 -29.70 10.16
CA LYS A 276 -61.17 -28.79 11.02
C LYS A 276 -59.96 -28.31 10.25
N THR A 277 -59.97 -27.04 9.86
CA THR A 277 -58.79 -26.40 9.26
C THR A 277 -57.84 -25.97 10.38
N PRO A 278 -56.49 -26.14 10.22
CA PRO A 278 -55.52 -25.80 11.25
C PRO A 278 -55.22 -24.30 11.36
N LYS A 279 -56.17 -23.40 11.14
CA LYS A 279 -55.93 -21.96 11.12
C LYS A 279 -56.74 -21.14 12.15
N ASP A 280 -57.33 -21.75 13.16
CA ASP A 280 -58.15 -21.02 14.15
C ASP A 280 -57.55 -20.99 15.58
N GLN A 281 -56.25 -21.02 15.74
CA GLN A 281 -55.61 -20.85 17.05
C GLN A 281 -54.71 -19.62 17.24
N THR A 282 -54.79 -18.62 16.36
CA THR A 282 -54.07 -17.37 16.59
C THR A 282 -54.90 -16.11 16.31
N LYS A 283 -56.07 -16.00 16.95
CA LYS A 283 -56.72 -14.69 17.12
C LYS A 283 -57.34 -14.63 18.52
N GLY A 284 -56.59 -14.10 19.45
CA GLY A 284 -57.06 -13.81 20.78
C GLY A 284 -55.95 -13.37 21.72
N ARG A 285 -55.35 -12.21 21.50
CA ARG A 285 -54.87 -11.32 22.57
C ARG A 285 -54.05 -10.18 22.00
N SER A 286 -54.71 -9.13 21.65
CA SER A 286 -54.12 -7.80 21.79
C SER A 286 -55.22 -6.76 21.71
N LYS A 287 -55.65 -6.29 22.85
CA LYS A 287 -56.22 -4.95 23.03
C LYS A 287 -56.10 -4.53 24.49
N LYS A 288 -55.54 -3.35 24.63
CA LYS A 288 -55.48 -2.41 25.77
C LYS A 288 -54.15 -2.42 26.52
N GLN A 289 -53.46 -1.33 26.39
CA GLN A 289 -53.42 -0.03 27.05
C GLN A 289 -52.24 0.72 26.44
N GLY A 290 -52.20 1.94 26.02
CA GLY A 290 -53.00 3.13 26.22
C GLY A 290 -52.50 3.99 27.38
N ILE A 291 -51.83 5.12 27.06
CA ILE A 291 -51.72 6.35 27.85
C ILE A 291 -50.74 6.25 29.05
N GLU A 292 -49.59 6.90 29.02
CA GLU A 292 -49.17 8.27 29.33
C GLU A 292 -47.74 8.51 28.85
#